data_7f80d95341b84988959985613e1494eb
#
_entry.id   7f80d95341b84988959985613e1494eb
#
_cell.length_a   1.000
_cell.length_b   1.000
_cell.length_c   1.000
_cell.angle_alpha   90.00
_cell.angle_beta   90.00
_cell.angle_gamma   90.00
#
_symmetry.space_group_name_H-M   'P 1'
#
loop_
_entity.id
_entity.type
_entity.pdbx_description
1 polymer ?
#
loop_
_entity_poly.entity_id
_entity_poly.type
_entity_poly.pdbx_seq_one_letter_code
_entity_poly.pdbx_strand_id
1 'polypeptide(L)'
;MPNPQVFFDITIGGSPAGRICFELFEDVVPKTAENFRALCTGEKGFGYKDCVFHRIIPGFMIQGGDFTRGDGTGGKSIYGAKFADENFKKTHTEAGILSMANAGPNTNGSQFFICTAKTSWLDGKHVVFGKTISGMDVVKALEDTGTQAGKTSKKCMISNCGML
;
A
#
# COMPACT_ATOMS: atom_id res chain seq x y z
N MET A 1 21.20 10.84 -1.00
CA MET A 1 19.96 11.29 -0.31
C MET A 1 19.27 10.09 0.32
N PRO A 2 18.85 10.20 1.58
CA PRO A 2 18.08 9.10 2.17
C PRO A 2 16.74 8.94 1.47
N ASN A 3 16.23 7.73 1.46
CA ASN A 3 14.91 7.44 0.91
C ASN A 3 13.82 8.15 1.73
N PRO A 4 12.75 8.65 1.08
CA PRO A 4 11.66 9.28 1.80
C PRO A 4 10.92 8.30 2.70
N GLN A 5 10.40 8.81 3.80
CA GLN A 5 9.59 8.05 4.73
C GLN A 5 8.20 8.67 4.82
N VAL A 6 7.19 7.83 4.82
CA VAL A 6 5.78 8.25 4.89
C VAL A 6 5.05 7.46 5.97
N PHE A 7 3.88 7.92 6.35
CA PHE A 7 3.09 7.26 7.40
C PHE A 7 1.62 7.16 7.03
N PHE A 8 0.95 6.16 7.62
CA PHE A 8 -0.49 6.04 7.70
C PHE A 8 -0.91 6.00 9.16
N ASP A 9 -1.90 6.82 9.54
CA ASP A 9 -2.62 6.66 10.79
C ASP A 9 -3.87 5.86 10.51
N ILE A 10 -4.08 4.77 11.21
CA ILE A 10 -5.08 3.75 10.90
C ILE A 10 -6.21 3.77 11.93
N THR A 11 -7.45 3.63 11.45
CA THR A 11 -8.60 3.31 12.29
C THR A 11 -9.17 1.95 11.87
N ILE A 12 -9.63 1.19 12.87
CA ILE A 12 -10.31 -0.10 12.66
C ILE A 12 -11.64 0.00 13.37
N GLY A 13 -12.73 -0.13 12.60
CA GLY A 13 -14.08 0.02 13.14
C GLY A 13 -14.32 1.40 13.79
N GLY A 14 -13.64 2.42 13.28
CA GLY A 14 -13.72 3.79 13.80
C GLY A 14 -12.83 4.11 15.00
N SER A 15 -12.09 3.12 15.52
CA SER A 15 -11.18 3.30 16.66
C SER A 15 -9.74 3.43 16.20
N PRO A 16 -8.95 4.38 16.76
CA PRO A 16 -7.54 4.50 16.39
C PRO A 16 -6.77 3.22 16.69
N ALA A 17 -6.03 2.73 15.69
CA ALA A 17 -5.23 1.50 15.82
C ALA A 17 -3.74 1.79 15.95
N GLY A 18 -3.28 2.95 15.46
CA GLY A 18 -1.88 3.35 15.53
C GLY A 18 -1.36 3.82 14.18
N ARG A 19 -0.05 3.97 14.10
CA ARG A 19 0.65 4.50 12.93
C ARG A 19 1.56 3.44 12.32
N ILE A 20 1.53 3.34 10.99
CA ILE A 20 2.47 2.53 10.22
C ILE A 20 3.39 3.50 9.48
N CYS A 21 4.70 3.28 9.57
CA CYS A 21 5.69 4.08 8.85
C CYS A 21 6.40 3.22 7.81
N PHE A 22 6.66 3.81 6.66
CA PHE A 22 7.27 3.13 5.51
C PHE A 22 8.49 3.89 5.02
N GLU A 23 9.47 3.16 4.54
CA GLU A 23 10.56 3.69 3.71
C GLU A 23 10.21 3.38 2.25
N LEU A 24 10.32 4.37 1.37
CA LEU A 24 10.08 4.20 -0.06
C LEU A 24 11.41 4.10 -0.80
N PHE A 25 11.56 3.10 -1.65
CA PHE A 25 12.82 2.81 -2.35
C PHE A 25 13.02 3.73 -3.57
N GLU A 26 13.13 5.04 -3.32
CA GLU A 26 13.36 6.04 -4.37
C GLU A 26 14.66 5.79 -5.14
N ASP A 27 15.65 5.20 -4.48
CA ASP A 27 16.94 4.86 -5.08
C ASP A 27 16.83 3.74 -6.14
N VAL A 28 15.78 2.92 -6.06
CA VAL A 28 15.58 1.75 -6.94
C VAL A 28 14.42 2.00 -7.92
N VAL A 29 13.32 2.56 -7.43
CA VAL A 29 12.09 2.79 -8.21
C VAL A 29 11.58 4.22 -7.97
N PRO A 30 12.32 5.23 -8.45
CA PRO A 30 11.99 6.63 -8.15
C PRO A 30 10.59 7.03 -8.59
N LYS A 31 10.13 6.56 -9.72
CA LYS A 31 8.81 6.92 -10.26
C LYS A 31 7.68 6.30 -9.43
N THR A 32 7.80 5.03 -9.08
CA THR A 32 6.81 4.32 -8.26
C THR A 32 6.79 4.88 -6.83
N ALA A 33 7.97 5.12 -6.25
CA ALA A 33 8.10 5.73 -4.92
C ALA A 33 7.48 7.13 -4.88
N GLU A 34 7.72 7.95 -5.88
CA GLU A 34 7.17 9.30 -5.94
C GLU A 34 5.63 9.29 -6.04
N ASN A 35 5.07 8.37 -6.82
CA ASN A 35 3.62 8.20 -6.90
C ASN A 35 3.01 7.96 -5.51
N PHE A 36 3.55 7.02 -4.76
CA PHE A 36 3.05 6.68 -3.42
C PHE A 36 3.26 7.86 -2.45
N ARG A 37 4.43 8.50 -2.50
CA ARG A 37 4.74 9.65 -1.65
C ARG A 37 3.72 10.77 -1.86
N ALA A 38 3.48 11.15 -3.10
CA ALA A 38 2.55 12.23 -3.44
C ALA A 38 1.10 11.89 -3.08
N LEU A 39 0.72 10.61 -3.18
CA LEU A 39 -0.61 10.16 -2.76
C LEU A 39 -0.73 10.19 -1.22
N CYS A 40 0.36 9.98 -0.49
CA CYS A 40 0.36 10.13 0.97
C CYS A 40 0.18 11.58 1.39
N THR A 41 0.84 12.53 0.71
CA THR A 41 0.74 13.96 1.06
C THR A 41 -0.55 14.61 0.55
N GLY A 42 -1.14 14.05 -0.51
CA GLY A 42 -2.32 14.65 -1.15
C GLY A 42 -2.02 15.90 -1.96
N GLU A 43 -0.74 16.19 -2.22
CA GLU A 43 -0.30 17.44 -2.86
C GLU A 43 -0.83 17.63 -4.27
N LYS A 44 -1.27 16.57 -4.94
CA LYS A 44 -1.85 16.65 -6.29
C LYS A 44 -3.37 16.88 -6.27
N GLY A 45 -3.97 17.02 -5.08
CA GLY A 45 -5.41 17.22 -4.93
C GLY A 45 -6.21 15.93 -4.70
N PHE A 46 -5.54 14.80 -4.62
CA PHE A 46 -6.13 13.49 -4.32
C PHE A 46 -5.09 12.62 -3.64
N GLY A 47 -5.52 11.58 -2.97
CA GLY A 47 -4.60 10.67 -2.30
C GLY A 47 -5.28 9.70 -1.34
N TYR A 48 -4.48 9.14 -0.44
CA TYR A 48 -4.89 8.03 0.41
C TYR A 48 -5.68 8.41 1.66
N LYS A 49 -5.76 9.68 2.01
CA LYS A 49 -6.53 10.08 3.19
C LYS A 49 -7.99 9.61 3.04
N ASP A 50 -8.50 9.00 4.11
CA ASP A 50 -9.86 8.43 4.17
C ASP A 50 -10.07 7.20 3.26
N CYS A 51 -8.99 6.64 2.72
CA CYS A 51 -9.04 5.43 1.89
C CYS A 51 -9.15 4.19 2.77
N VAL A 52 -9.88 3.18 2.30
CA VAL A 52 -10.06 1.92 3.04
C VAL A 52 -9.16 0.82 2.51
N PHE A 53 -8.87 -0.15 3.38
CA PHE A 53 -8.29 -1.43 2.97
C PHE A 53 -9.45 -2.35 2.60
N HIS A 54 -9.68 -2.52 1.31
CA HIS A 54 -10.85 -3.23 0.80
C HIS A 54 -10.67 -4.75 0.73
N ARG A 55 -9.42 -5.23 0.82
CA ARG A 55 -9.10 -6.67 0.71
C ARG A 55 -7.97 -7.02 1.65
N ILE A 56 -8.26 -7.90 2.60
CA ILE A 56 -7.27 -8.38 3.59
C ILE A 56 -7.38 -9.90 3.68
N ILE A 57 -6.27 -10.59 3.36
CA ILE A 57 -6.20 -12.04 3.44
C ILE A 57 -5.12 -12.41 4.45
N PRO A 58 -5.51 -12.96 5.63
CA PRO A 58 -4.51 -13.33 6.66
C PRO A 58 -3.50 -14.33 6.11
N GLY A 59 -2.24 -14.15 6.51
CA GLY A 59 -1.14 -14.98 6.05
C GLY A 59 -0.68 -14.68 4.63
N PHE A 60 -1.21 -13.62 4.01
CA PHE A 60 -0.86 -13.21 2.65
C PHE A 60 -0.54 -11.73 2.57
N MET A 61 -1.56 -10.87 2.59
CA MET A 61 -1.35 -9.41 2.43
C MET A 61 -2.56 -8.61 2.87
N ILE A 62 -2.36 -7.30 3.04
CA ILE A 62 -3.43 -6.33 3.20
C ILE A 62 -3.37 -5.35 2.02
N GLN A 63 -4.49 -5.11 1.35
CA GLN A 63 -4.55 -4.32 0.12
C GLN A 63 -5.51 -3.14 0.27
N GLY A 64 -5.06 -1.99 -0.23
CA GLY A 64 -5.87 -0.77 -0.25
C GLY A 64 -5.42 0.16 -1.36
N GLY A 65 -5.81 1.43 -1.24
CA GLY A 65 -5.37 2.47 -2.17
C GLY A 65 -6.36 2.83 -3.27
N ASP A 66 -7.53 2.20 -3.30
CA ASP A 66 -8.60 2.59 -4.23
C ASP A 66 -9.39 3.75 -3.62
N PHE A 67 -8.89 4.96 -3.79
CA PHE A 67 -9.53 6.16 -3.22
C PHE A 67 -10.66 6.71 -4.10
N THR A 68 -10.92 6.13 -5.28
CA THR A 68 -12.00 6.58 -6.16
C THR A 68 -13.26 5.75 -5.99
N ARG A 69 -13.16 4.44 -5.75
CA ARG A 69 -14.31 3.53 -5.59
C ARG A 69 -14.29 2.74 -4.28
N GLY A 70 -13.11 2.50 -3.70
CA GLY A 70 -12.99 1.80 -2.43
C GLY A 70 -13.24 0.30 -2.46
N ASP A 71 -13.31 -0.31 -3.64
CA ASP A 71 -13.66 -1.72 -3.80
C ASP A 71 -12.64 -2.54 -4.63
N GLY A 72 -11.55 -1.90 -5.06
CA GLY A 72 -10.51 -2.54 -5.85
C GLY A 72 -10.66 -2.35 -7.35
N THR A 73 -11.70 -1.66 -7.81
CA THR A 73 -11.94 -1.43 -9.23
C THR A 73 -11.48 -0.06 -9.70
N GLY A 74 -11.07 0.81 -8.78
CA GLY A 74 -10.69 2.19 -9.08
C GLY A 74 -9.26 2.52 -8.74
N GLY A 75 -9.04 3.80 -8.44
CA GLY A 75 -7.72 4.34 -8.17
C GLY A 75 -7.08 4.93 -9.43
N LYS A 76 -6.08 5.77 -9.22
CA LYS A 76 -5.29 6.35 -10.32
C LYS A 76 -3.95 6.83 -9.77
N SER A 77 -2.95 6.93 -10.66
CA SER A 77 -1.64 7.43 -10.27
C SER A 77 -1.53 8.95 -10.46
N ILE A 78 -0.44 9.53 -9.99
CA ILE A 78 -0.13 10.95 -10.24
C ILE A 78 0.27 11.19 -11.69
N TYR A 79 0.51 10.14 -12.48
CA TYR A 79 0.94 10.22 -13.89
C TYR A 79 -0.22 10.00 -14.86
N GLY A 80 -1.42 9.75 -14.37
CA GLY A 80 -2.60 9.41 -15.13
C GLY A 80 -3.26 8.15 -14.60
N ALA A 81 -4.16 7.54 -15.37
CA ALA A 81 -4.90 6.38 -14.91
C ALA A 81 -3.97 5.22 -14.51
N LYS A 82 -2.94 4.95 -15.30
CA LYS A 82 -2.00 3.86 -15.07
C LYS A 82 -0.59 4.24 -15.52
N PHE A 83 0.42 3.53 -15.00
CA PHE A 83 1.81 3.70 -15.45
C PHE A 83 2.52 2.34 -15.50
N ALA A 84 3.62 2.29 -16.24
CA ALA A 84 4.37 1.06 -16.51
C ALA A 84 5.04 0.51 -15.26
N ASP A 85 5.31 -0.79 -15.27
CA ASP A 85 6.15 -1.45 -14.27
C ASP A 85 7.58 -0.91 -14.41
N GLU A 86 8.08 -0.26 -13.37
CA GLU A 86 9.37 0.43 -13.43
C GLU A 86 10.53 -0.55 -13.51
N ASN A 87 10.58 -1.49 -12.60
CA ASN A 87 11.49 -2.64 -12.60
C ASN A 87 11.07 -3.63 -11.51
N PHE A 88 11.74 -4.79 -11.46
CA PHE A 88 11.47 -5.84 -10.47
C PHE A 88 12.72 -6.19 -9.68
N LYS A 89 13.59 -5.20 -9.42
CA LYS A 89 14.86 -5.42 -8.70
C LYS A 89 14.66 -5.83 -7.26
N LYS A 90 13.66 -5.26 -6.58
CA LYS A 90 13.27 -5.67 -5.22
C LYS A 90 12.20 -6.74 -5.30
N THR A 91 12.22 -7.66 -4.34
CA THR A 91 11.35 -8.82 -4.34
C THR A 91 10.60 -8.95 -3.02
N HIS A 92 9.62 -9.84 -2.97
CA HIS A 92 8.72 -10.02 -1.82
C HIS A 92 9.37 -10.98 -0.82
N THR A 93 10.38 -10.50 -0.09
CA THR A 93 11.29 -11.32 0.73
C THR A 93 10.77 -11.60 2.13
N GLU A 94 9.85 -10.78 2.65
CA GLU A 94 9.42 -10.86 4.06
C GLU A 94 8.13 -10.11 4.28
N ALA A 95 7.55 -10.27 5.48
CA ALA A 95 6.41 -9.47 5.91
C ALA A 95 6.82 -7.99 6.00
N GLY A 96 5.89 -7.08 5.72
CA GLY A 96 6.13 -5.65 5.75
C GLY A 96 6.53 -5.04 4.42
N ILE A 97 6.78 -5.85 3.40
CA ILE A 97 7.12 -5.36 2.05
C ILE A 97 5.90 -4.66 1.45
N LEU A 98 6.15 -3.50 0.84
CA LEU A 98 5.16 -2.66 0.20
C LEU A 98 5.30 -2.79 -1.32
N SER A 99 4.22 -3.20 -1.98
CA SER A 99 4.24 -3.55 -3.40
C SER A 99 3.01 -3.01 -4.11
N MET A 100 3.10 -2.80 -5.42
CA MET A 100 1.98 -2.29 -6.22
C MET A 100 1.02 -3.41 -6.62
N ALA A 101 -0.27 -3.21 -6.33
CA ALA A 101 -1.32 -4.03 -6.92
C ALA A 101 -1.50 -3.63 -8.38
N ASN A 102 -1.90 -4.57 -9.23
CA ASN A 102 -2.14 -4.31 -10.65
C ASN A 102 -3.16 -5.30 -11.22
N ALA A 103 -3.55 -5.07 -12.45
CA ALA A 103 -4.47 -5.93 -13.21
C ALA A 103 -3.74 -6.54 -14.44
N GLY A 104 -2.45 -6.82 -14.29
CA GLY A 104 -1.58 -7.33 -15.33
C GLY A 104 -0.41 -6.39 -15.60
N PRO A 105 0.44 -6.67 -16.60
CA PRO A 105 1.61 -5.85 -16.88
C PRO A 105 1.26 -4.38 -17.15
N ASN A 106 2.04 -3.46 -16.58
CA ASN A 106 1.97 -2.03 -16.86
C ASN A 106 0.60 -1.40 -16.54
N THR A 107 -0.02 -1.82 -15.42
CA THR A 107 -1.31 -1.31 -14.98
C THR A 107 -1.28 -0.75 -13.55
N ASN A 108 -0.16 -0.17 -13.16
CA ASN A 108 -0.01 0.44 -11.83
C ASN A 108 -0.83 1.74 -11.73
N GLY A 109 -1.56 1.89 -10.66
CA GLY A 109 -2.34 3.10 -10.36
C GLY A 109 -2.03 3.60 -8.97
N SER A 110 -3.00 3.48 -8.05
CA SER A 110 -2.82 3.84 -6.64
C SER A 110 -2.92 2.65 -5.70
N GLN A 111 -3.47 1.54 -6.13
CA GLN A 111 -3.65 0.39 -5.26
C GLN A 111 -2.32 -0.26 -4.93
N PHE A 112 -2.17 -0.63 -3.68
CA PHE A 112 -0.96 -1.24 -3.13
C PHE A 112 -1.34 -2.35 -2.17
N PHE A 113 -0.35 -3.17 -1.80
CA PHE A 113 -0.54 -4.12 -0.71
C PHE A 113 0.71 -4.16 0.18
N ILE A 114 0.49 -4.54 1.43
CA ILE A 114 1.54 -4.77 2.40
C ILE A 114 1.53 -6.27 2.68
N CYS A 115 2.66 -6.93 2.44
CA CYS A 115 2.78 -8.36 2.68
C CYS A 115 2.77 -8.65 4.18
N THR A 116 2.04 -9.68 4.59
CA THR A 116 2.04 -10.15 5.97
C THR A 116 2.85 -11.44 6.12
N ALA A 117 3.42 -11.90 5.00
CA ALA A 117 4.31 -13.06 4.93
C ALA A 117 5.20 -12.91 3.70
N LYS A 118 6.15 -13.82 3.53
CA LYS A 118 6.93 -13.92 2.29
C LYS A 118 6.00 -14.37 1.16
N THR A 119 5.97 -13.61 0.04
CA THR A 119 5.09 -13.88 -1.10
C THR A 119 5.90 -13.98 -2.39
N SER A 120 6.89 -14.87 -2.43
CA SER A 120 7.85 -14.97 -3.52
C SER A 120 7.23 -15.29 -4.89
N TRP A 121 6.03 -15.86 -4.93
CA TRP A 121 5.31 -16.11 -6.19
C TRP A 121 4.87 -14.83 -6.91
N LEU A 122 4.94 -13.67 -6.23
CA LEU A 122 4.61 -12.37 -6.81
C LEU A 122 5.82 -11.68 -7.44
N ASP A 123 7.02 -12.22 -7.24
CA ASP A 123 8.25 -11.64 -7.78
C ASP A 123 8.19 -11.59 -9.32
N GLY A 124 8.59 -10.46 -9.89
CA GLY A 124 8.53 -10.26 -11.35
C GLY A 124 7.15 -9.92 -11.91
N LYS A 125 6.14 -9.84 -11.06
CA LYS A 125 4.75 -9.53 -11.47
C LYS A 125 4.24 -8.25 -10.82
N HIS A 126 4.73 -7.92 -9.63
CA HIS A 126 4.36 -6.73 -8.88
C HIS A 126 5.62 -5.95 -8.50
N VAL A 127 5.57 -4.63 -8.67
CA VAL A 127 6.70 -3.76 -8.38
C VAL A 127 6.77 -3.50 -6.88
N VAL A 128 7.81 -4.00 -6.23
CA VAL A 128 8.13 -3.70 -4.82
C VAL A 128 8.76 -2.31 -4.78
N PHE A 129 8.23 -1.43 -3.93
CA PHE A 129 8.71 -0.04 -3.88
C PHE A 129 8.96 0.49 -2.48
N GLY A 130 8.77 -0.30 -1.45
CA GLY A 130 9.01 0.13 -0.09
C GLY A 130 8.94 -0.99 0.93
N LYS A 131 9.13 -0.62 2.19
CA LYS A 131 9.01 -1.56 3.32
C LYS A 131 8.47 -0.84 4.55
N THR A 132 7.84 -1.60 5.44
CA THR A 132 7.40 -1.10 6.74
C THR A 132 8.60 -1.02 7.67
N ILE A 133 8.84 0.16 8.25
CA ILE A 133 9.93 0.40 9.19
C ILE A 133 9.47 0.47 10.65
N SER A 134 8.17 0.75 10.87
CA SER A 134 7.55 0.67 12.20
C SER A 134 6.05 0.46 12.06
N GLY A 135 5.40 -0.04 13.12
CA GLY A 135 3.97 -0.24 13.10
C GLY A 135 3.52 -1.61 12.61
N MET A 136 4.39 -2.62 12.64
CA MET A 136 4.00 -3.99 12.26
C MET A 136 2.89 -4.54 13.15
N ASP A 137 2.77 -4.09 14.39
CA ASP A 137 1.66 -4.41 15.27
C ASP A 137 0.33 -3.89 14.71
N VAL A 138 0.33 -2.73 14.07
CA VAL A 138 -0.86 -2.17 13.39
C VAL A 138 -1.18 -2.98 12.14
N VAL A 139 -0.16 -3.37 11.37
CA VAL A 139 -0.34 -4.26 10.21
C VAL A 139 -0.98 -5.57 10.65
N LYS A 140 -0.52 -6.14 11.76
CA LYS A 140 -1.10 -7.37 12.32
C LYS A 140 -2.55 -7.17 12.75
N ALA A 141 -2.87 -6.05 13.38
CA ALA A 141 -4.25 -5.72 13.77
C ALA A 141 -5.16 -5.63 12.54
N LEU A 142 -4.68 -5.05 11.44
CA LEU A 142 -5.40 -5.01 10.17
C LEU A 142 -5.59 -6.43 9.61
N GLU A 143 -4.54 -7.23 9.63
CA GLU A 143 -4.59 -8.61 9.15
C GLU A 143 -5.67 -9.42 9.87
N ASP A 144 -5.81 -9.20 11.18
CA ASP A 144 -6.79 -9.91 12.01
C ASP A 144 -8.24 -9.62 11.64
N THR A 145 -8.51 -8.55 10.87
CA THR A 145 -9.86 -8.24 10.39
C THR A 145 -10.20 -8.94 9.07
N GLY A 146 -9.22 -9.57 8.44
CA GLY A 146 -9.40 -10.17 7.13
C GLY A 146 -10.00 -11.57 7.17
N THR A 147 -10.29 -12.09 5.97
CA THR A 147 -10.80 -13.44 5.75
C THR A 147 -10.13 -14.03 4.52
N GLN A 148 -10.24 -15.32 4.30
CA GLN A 148 -9.67 -15.96 3.12
C GLN A 148 -10.27 -15.43 1.81
N ALA A 149 -11.51 -14.97 1.85
CA ALA A 149 -12.15 -14.34 0.69
C ALA A 149 -11.72 -12.89 0.48
N GLY A 150 -10.98 -12.32 1.44
CA GLY A 150 -10.48 -10.94 1.38
C GLY A 150 -11.41 -9.90 2.00
N LYS A 151 -12.62 -10.27 2.35
CA LYS A 151 -13.57 -9.34 2.97
C LYS A 151 -13.16 -9.05 4.41
N THR A 152 -13.20 -7.78 4.81
CA THR A 152 -12.85 -7.37 6.17
C THR A 152 -14.06 -7.43 7.10
N SER A 153 -13.83 -7.80 8.37
CA SER A 153 -14.89 -7.86 9.39
C SER A 153 -15.21 -6.48 9.97
N LYS A 154 -14.28 -5.53 9.82
CA LYS A 154 -14.43 -4.15 10.30
C LYS A 154 -13.91 -3.21 9.22
N LYS A 155 -14.40 -1.97 9.22
CA LYS A 155 -13.91 -0.94 8.31
C LYS A 155 -12.49 -0.54 8.73
N CYS A 156 -11.53 -0.78 7.86
CA CYS A 156 -10.13 -0.41 8.07
C CYS A 156 -9.82 0.78 7.17
N MET A 157 -9.43 1.91 7.77
CA MET A 157 -9.30 3.17 7.05
C MET A 157 -7.99 3.88 7.38
N ILE A 158 -7.44 4.57 6.40
CA ILE A 158 -6.32 5.50 6.56
C ILE A 158 -6.94 6.84 6.97
N SER A 159 -6.94 7.15 8.26
CA SER A 159 -7.56 8.39 8.77
C SER A 159 -6.70 9.61 8.48
N ASN A 160 -5.38 9.42 8.39
CA ASN A 160 -4.44 10.46 8.02
C ASN A 160 -3.19 9.83 7.42
N CYS A 161 -2.48 10.57 6.61
CA CYS A 161 -1.24 10.11 5.97
C CYS A 161 -0.41 11.31 5.53
N GLY A 162 0.88 11.08 5.30
CA GLY A 162 1.78 12.15 4.90
C GLY A 162 3.24 11.70 4.94
N MET A 163 4.13 12.66 4.83
CA MET A 163 5.58 12.43 5.00
C MET A 163 5.98 12.61 6.46
N LEU A 164 6.96 11.85 6.87
CA LEU A 164 7.64 12.01 8.16
C LEU A 164 8.67 13.13 8.08
#